data_db5249cc5093cf6c1d6819998dd2b984
#
_entry.id   db5249cc5093cf6c1d6819998dd2b984
#
_cell.length_a   1.000
_cell.length_b   1.000
_cell.length_c   1.000
_cell.angle_alpha   90.00
_cell.angle_beta   90.00
_cell.angle_gamma   90.00
#
_symmetry.space_group_name_H-M   'P 1'
#
loop_
_entity.id
_entity.type
_entity.pdbx_description
1 polymer ?
#
loop_
_entity_poly.entity_id
_entity_poly.type
_entity_poly.pdbx_seq_one_letter_code
_entity_poly.pdbx_strand_id
1 'polypeptide(L)'
;MAKFMCTHTLPAGKFSADQLRQFAQAAQQDPAVKGYRSFANLAEGKAVCVMEANNRDAVAAWFTKMGMPFDSITKVELEGERGQIQPA
;
A
#
# COMPACT_ATOMS: atom_id res chain seq x y z
N MET A 1 -6.02 13.13 5.74
CA MET A 1 -4.85 12.68 4.97
C MET A 1 -5.28 12.26 3.57
N ALA A 2 -4.41 12.41 2.61
CA ALA A 2 -4.67 11.92 1.26
C ALA A 2 -4.44 10.42 1.16
N LYS A 3 -5.05 9.79 0.16
CA LYS A 3 -4.83 8.37 -0.15
C LYS A 3 -3.87 8.25 -1.33
N PHE A 4 -3.00 7.26 -1.28
CA PHE A 4 -2.02 6.98 -2.32
C PHE A 4 -2.09 5.50 -2.69
N MET A 5 -2.24 5.20 -3.97
CA MET A 5 -2.17 3.82 -4.45
C MET A 5 -0.73 3.50 -4.82
N CYS A 6 -0.27 2.37 -4.30
CA CYS A 6 1.11 1.95 -4.40
C CYS A 6 1.16 0.58 -5.05
N THR A 7 2.01 0.43 -6.07
CA THR A 7 2.17 -0.86 -6.73
C THR A 7 3.50 -1.48 -6.34
N HIS A 8 3.50 -2.81 -6.21
CA HIS A 8 4.66 -3.56 -5.77
C HIS A 8 4.87 -4.78 -6.66
N THR A 9 6.14 -5.04 -6.99
CA THR A 9 6.57 -6.30 -7.57
C THR A 9 7.45 -6.98 -6.54
N LEU A 10 7.03 -8.17 -6.11
CA LEU A 10 7.66 -8.93 -5.04
C LEU A 10 8.22 -10.23 -5.62
N PRO A 11 9.20 -10.88 -4.97
CA PRO A 11 9.66 -12.19 -5.43
C PRO A 11 8.50 -13.19 -5.44
N ALA A 12 8.15 -13.69 -6.63
CA ALA A 12 7.02 -14.59 -6.82
C ALA A 12 7.16 -15.84 -5.94
N GLY A 13 6.12 -16.12 -5.14
CA GLY A 13 6.05 -17.28 -4.27
C GLY A 13 6.98 -17.23 -3.04
N LYS A 14 7.73 -16.15 -2.85
CA LYS A 14 8.69 -16.03 -1.73
C LYS A 14 8.24 -15.06 -0.63
N PHE A 15 7.23 -14.28 -0.88
CA PHE A 15 6.67 -13.35 0.08
C PHE A 15 5.39 -13.96 0.65
N SER A 16 5.31 -14.13 1.96
CA SER A 16 4.19 -14.86 2.59
C SER A 16 3.04 -13.94 2.98
N ALA A 17 1.86 -14.53 3.17
CA ALA A 17 0.70 -13.82 3.72
C ALA A 17 0.99 -13.28 5.12
N ASP A 18 1.76 -13.99 5.93
CA ASP A 18 2.13 -13.53 7.26
C ASP A 18 3.03 -12.30 7.21
N GLN A 19 3.96 -12.25 6.26
CA GLN A 19 4.79 -11.07 6.05
C GLN A 19 3.92 -9.87 5.66
N LEU A 20 2.94 -10.08 4.79
CA LEU A 20 2.02 -9.01 4.39
C LEU A 20 1.18 -8.53 5.58
N ARG A 21 0.70 -9.45 6.44
CA ARG A 21 -0.02 -9.08 7.66
C ARG A 21 0.84 -8.24 8.60
N GLN A 22 2.12 -8.57 8.74
CA GLN A 22 3.05 -7.81 9.58
C GLN A 22 3.23 -6.39 9.06
N PHE A 23 3.37 -6.21 7.75
CA PHE A 23 3.43 -4.88 7.14
C PHE A 23 2.14 -4.09 7.38
N ALA A 24 0.99 -4.72 7.21
CA ALA A 24 -0.30 -4.06 7.41
C ALA A 24 -0.48 -3.59 8.86
N GLN A 25 -0.08 -4.42 9.82
CA GLN A 25 -0.15 -4.05 11.24
C GLN A 25 0.82 -2.93 11.58
N ALA A 26 2.03 -2.98 11.05
CA ALA A 26 3.02 -1.94 11.27
C ALA A 26 2.54 -0.58 10.72
N ALA A 27 1.86 -0.59 9.57
CA ALA A 27 1.31 0.63 9.01
C ALA A 27 0.27 1.28 9.93
N GLN A 28 -0.57 0.47 10.58
CA GLN A 28 -1.59 1.01 11.48
C GLN A 28 -1.01 1.63 12.75
N GLN A 29 0.21 1.32 13.08
CA GLN A 29 0.88 1.84 14.28
C GLN A 29 1.84 3.00 13.99
N ASP A 30 2.06 3.31 12.72
CA ASP A 30 2.95 4.41 12.34
C ASP A 30 2.23 5.75 12.47
N PRO A 31 2.89 6.79 13.01
CA PRO A 31 2.26 8.11 13.15
C PRO A 31 2.11 8.86 11.83
N ALA A 32 2.87 8.52 10.79
CA ALA A 32 2.91 9.26 9.53
C ALA A 32 2.05 8.65 8.43
N VAL A 33 1.77 7.35 8.50
CA VAL A 33 0.98 6.65 7.48
C VAL A 33 -0.03 5.72 8.12
N LYS A 34 -1.10 5.40 7.37
CA LYS A 34 -2.06 4.36 7.74
C LYS A 34 -2.37 3.52 6.51
N GLY A 35 -2.49 2.21 6.71
CA GLY A 35 -2.99 1.34 5.67
C GLY A 35 -4.49 1.51 5.51
N TYR A 36 -4.95 1.54 4.27
CA TYR A 36 -6.36 1.64 3.95
C TYR A 36 -6.89 0.34 3.37
N ARG A 37 -6.33 -0.12 2.27
CA ARG A 37 -6.69 -1.39 1.62
C ARG A 37 -5.48 -1.98 0.92
N SER A 38 -5.49 -3.31 0.76
CA SER A 38 -4.44 -3.99 0.01
C SER A 38 -5.04 -5.15 -0.78
N PHE A 39 -4.46 -5.39 -1.94
CA PHE A 39 -4.77 -6.55 -2.78
C PHE A 39 -3.46 -7.17 -3.22
N ALA A 40 -3.36 -8.49 -3.14
CA ALA A 40 -2.11 -9.15 -3.48
C ALA A 40 -2.34 -10.50 -4.13
N ASN A 41 -1.48 -10.84 -5.09
CA ASN A 41 -1.28 -12.18 -5.57
C ASN A 41 0.18 -12.52 -5.32
N LEU A 42 0.45 -13.25 -4.25
CA LEU A 42 1.83 -13.52 -3.81
C LEU A 42 2.49 -14.57 -4.68
N ALA A 43 1.72 -15.49 -5.26
CA ALA A 43 2.27 -16.47 -6.19
C ALA A 43 2.83 -15.81 -7.45
N GLU A 44 2.19 -14.74 -7.93
CA GLU A 44 2.65 -13.97 -9.08
C GLU A 44 3.56 -12.81 -8.68
N GLY A 45 3.67 -12.51 -7.40
CA GLY A 45 4.54 -11.43 -6.92
C GLY A 45 4.00 -10.04 -7.19
N LYS A 46 2.69 -9.85 -7.15
CA LYS A 46 2.06 -8.55 -7.40
C LYS A 46 1.22 -8.12 -6.20
N ALA A 47 1.32 -6.85 -5.85
CA ALA A 47 0.50 -6.27 -4.80
C ALA A 47 0.16 -4.82 -5.11
N VAL A 48 -1.00 -4.39 -4.64
CA VAL A 48 -1.44 -2.99 -4.67
C VAL A 48 -1.87 -2.63 -3.26
N CYS A 49 -1.31 -1.56 -2.71
CA CYS A 49 -1.66 -1.06 -1.39
C CYS A 49 -2.17 0.37 -1.53
N VAL A 50 -3.24 0.69 -0.81
CA VAL A 50 -3.68 2.08 -0.68
C VAL A 50 -3.32 2.53 0.74
N MET A 51 -2.52 3.60 0.82
CA MET A 51 -2.02 4.15 2.07
C MET A 51 -2.56 5.56 2.26
N GLU A 52 -2.85 5.93 3.50
CA GLU A 52 -3.21 7.29 3.86
C GLU A 52 -2.02 7.99 4.48
N ALA A 53 -1.71 9.19 4.00
CA ALA A 53 -0.60 10.01 4.50
C ALA A 53 -0.81 11.47 4.10
N ASN A 54 -0.01 12.39 4.68
CA ASN A 54 -0.09 13.80 4.33
C ASN A 54 0.49 14.10 2.95
N ASN A 55 1.46 13.30 2.50
CA ASN A 55 2.09 13.48 1.21
C ASN A 55 2.70 12.17 0.71
N ARG A 56 3.09 12.17 -0.57
CA ARG A 56 3.70 11.02 -1.23
C ARG A 56 5.02 10.61 -0.57
N ASP A 57 5.84 11.59 -0.17
CA ASP A 57 7.16 11.31 0.39
C ASP A 57 7.09 10.55 1.71
N ALA A 58 6.05 10.79 2.51
CA ALA A 58 5.84 10.05 3.76
C ALA A 58 5.58 8.56 3.47
N VAL A 59 4.83 8.27 2.41
CA VAL A 59 4.56 6.88 1.99
C VAL A 59 5.84 6.21 1.51
N ALA A 60 6.59 6.88 0.63
CA ALA A 60 7.85 6.35 0.11
C ALA A 60 8.87 6.10 1.24
N ALA A 61 8.97 7.03 2.18
CA ALA A 61 9.87 6.89 3.33
C ALA A 61 9.49 5.67 4.19
N TRP A 62 8.20 5.45 4.40
CA TRP A 62 7.74 4.30 5.18
C TRP A 62 8.08 2.98 4.49
N PHE A 63 7.83 2.86 3.19
CA PHE A 63 8.19 1.63 2.45
C PHE A 63 9.70 1.38 2.51
N THR A 64 10.51 2.44 2.35
CA THR A 64 11.97 2.32 2.43
C THR A 64 12.40 1.85 3.82
N LYS A 65 11.85 2.45 4.86
CA LYS A 65 12.11 2.06 6.25
C LYS A 65 11.78 0.60 6.52
N MET A 66 10.67 0.12 5.95
CA MET A 66 10.21 -1.25 6.14
C MET A 66 10.90 -2.26 5.20
N GLY A 67 11.74 -1.79 4.30
CA GLY A 67 12.41 -2.66 3.33
C GLY A 67 11.47 -3.22 2.28
N MET A 68 10.35 -2.55 2.01
CA MET A 68 9.38 -3.01 1.00
C MET A 68 9.60 -2.27 -0.31
N PRO A 69 9.99 -2.98 -1.38
CA PRO A 69 10.13 -2.34 -2.69
C PRO A 69 8.77 -1.89 -3.22
N PHE A 70 8.78 -0.79 -3.97
CA PHE A 70 7.58 -0.31 -4.65
C PHE A 70 7.92 0.16 -6.05
N ASP A 71 6.97 0.04 -6.97
CA ASP A 71 7.15 0.46 -8.37
C ASP A 71 6.58 1.85 -8.60
N SER A 72 5.46 2.18 -7.96
CA SER A 72 4.82 3.48 -8.10
C SER A 72 4.05 3.86 -6.85
N ILE A 73 3.91 5.16 -6.63
CA ILE A 73 3.07 5.77 -5.61
C ILE A 73 2.32 6.90 -6.28
N THR A 74 0.99 6.80 -6.38
CA THR A 74 0.16 7.76 -7.10
C THR A 74 -1.00 8.20 -6.21
N LYS A 75 -1.25 9.50 -6.14
CA LYS A 75 -2.37 10.03 -5.37
C LYS A 75 -3.69 9.52 -5.94
N VAL A 76 -4.56 9.04 -5.08
CA VAL A 76 -5.91 8.60 -5.47
C VAL A 76 -6.81 9.82 -5.57
N GLU A 77 -7.34 10.05 -6.76
CA GLU A 77 -8.27 11.13 -7.02
C GLU A 77 -9.71 10.68 -6.82
N LEU A 78 -10.05 9.52 -7.38
CA LEU A 78 -11.39 8.94 -7.32
C LEU A 78 -11.31 7.51 -6.79
N GLU A 79 -12.31 7.13 -6.04
CA GLU A 79 -12.41 5.83 -5.42
C GLU A 79 -13.73 5.18 -5.81
N GLY A 80 -13.68 3.96 -6.28
CA GLY A 80 -14.86 3.21 -6.70
C GLY A 80 -15.05 1.95 -5.90
N GLU A 81 -16.29 1.68 -5.52
CA GLU A 81 -16.67 0.44 -4.86
C GLU A 81 -18.06 0.04 -5.32
N ARG A 82 -18.18 -1.16 -5.85
CA ARG A 82 -19.48 -1.76 -6.26
C ARG A 82 -20.30 -0.82 -7.14
N GLY A 83 -19.64 -0.16 -8.10
CA GLY A 83 -20.30 0.74 -9.04
C GLY A 83 -20.50 2.17 -8.55
N GLN A 84 -20.10 2.46 -7.32
CA GLN A 84 -20.16 3.82 -6.77
C GLN A 84 -18.79 4.47 -6.90
N ILE A 85 -18.73 5.63 -7.53
CA ILE A 85 -17.48 6.40 -7.70
C ILE A 85 -17.61 7.71 -6.94
N GLN A 86 -16.61 8.04 -6.15
CA GLN A 86 -16.63 9.27 -5.33
C GLN A 86 -15.21 9.79 -5.13
N PRO A 87 -15.04 11.06 -4.75
CA PRO A 87 -13.72 11.59 -4.42
C PRO A 87 -13.09 10.83 -3.25
N ALA A 88 -11.80 10.61 -3.36
CA ALA A 88 -11.06 9.91 -2.32
C ALA A 88 -10.84 10.79 -1.07
#